data_ae6fc8efbc320827ad39175ad799ddab
#
_entry.id   ae6fc8efbc320827ad39175ad799ddab
#
_cell.length_a   1.000
_cell.length_b   1.000
_cell.length_c   1.000
_cell.angle_alpha   90.00
_cell.angle_beta   90.00
_cell.angle_gamma   90.00
#
_symmetry.space_group_name_H-M   'P 1'
#
loop_
_entity.id
_entity.type
_entity.pdbx_description
1 polymer ?
#
loop_
_entity_poly.entity_id
_entity_poly.type
_entity_poly.pdbx_seq_one_letter_code
_entity_poly.pdbx_strand_id
1 'polypeptide(L)'
;MTASRKLLLALAIVALAQTGVLASMVVDRTLLLNNGREITLPIVPVDPRDLFRGEYVRLGYNINTVPAMLLVGPPPARNAAFYVTLEKNPQGGWTPVKVSAAMPRETNPDRVVLKARSRFPFPSGTRVTYGIESYFVPEGQGRRLEDLAREKRMAARIAVDGRGNAAIKGLVIDGVPQYEEPLF
;
A
#
# COMPACT_ATOMS: atom_id res chain seq x y z
N MET A 1 32.85 -36.81 8.81
CA MET A 1 31.47 -36.41 9.20
C MET A 1 30.51 -37.43 8.66
N THR A 2 29.72 -38.07 9.51
CA THR A 2 28.68 -39.03 9.10
C THR A 2 27.60 -38.33 8.26
N ALA A 3 26.95 -39.06 7.36
CA ALA A 3 25.88 -38.55 6.48
C ALA A 3 24.79 -37.79 7.27
N SER A 4 24.44 -38.29 8.45
CA SER A 4 23.48 -37.64 9.37
C SER A 4 23.91 -36.24 9.84
N ARG A 5 25.20 -36.05 10.12
CA ARG A 5 25.69 -34.69 10.52
C ARG A 5 25.67 -33.71 9.38
N LYS A 6 25.94 -34.15 8.15
CA LYS A 6 25.82 -33.28 6.96
C LYS A 6 24.37 -32.89 6.71
N LEU A 7 23.43 -33.82 6.89
CA LEU A 7 22.00 -33.58 6.75
C LEU A 7 21.49 -32.55 7.82
N LEU A 8 21.88 -32.77 9.07
CA LEU A 8 21.53 -31.84 10.15
C LEU A 8 22.08 -30.43 9.92
N LEU A 9 23.31 -30.30 9.44
CA LEU A 9 23.87 -29.00 9.06
C LEU A 9 23.10 -28.34 7.91
N ALA A 10 22.75 -29.12 6.86
CA ALA A 10 21.97 -28.59 5.75
C ALA A 10 20.58 -28.09 6.21
N LEU A 11 19.89 -28.86 7.06
CA LEU A 11 18.61 -28.46 7.65
C LEU A 11 18.73 -27.18 8.50
N ALA A 12 19.79 -27.08 9.32
CA ALA A 12 20.03 -25.90 10.13
C ALA A 12 20.28 -24.65 9.28
N ILE A 13 21.04 -24.76 8.19
CA ILE A 13 21.28 -23.66 7.25
C ILE A 13 19.98 -23.20 6.59
N VAL A 14 19.15 -24.14 6.13
CA VAL A 14 17.85 -23.83 5.52
C VAL A 14 16.92 -23.15 6.54
N ALA A 15 16.85 -23.66 7.76
CA ALA A 15 16.03 -23.08 8.82
C ALA A 15 16.50 -21.64 9.15
N LEU A 16 17.80 -21.42 9.27
CA LEU A 16 18.37 -20.08 9.49
C LEU A 16 18.08 -19.13 8.34
N ALA A 17 18.21 -19.58 7.10
CA ALA A 17 17.88 -18.78 5.92
C ALA A 17 16.40 -18.39 5.90
N GLN A 18 15.48 -19.33 6.15
CA GLN A 18 14.04 -19.06 6.22
C GLN A 18 13.69 -18.07 7.36
N THR A 19 14.26 -18.29 8.54
CA THR A 19 14.07 -17.38 9.68
C THR A 19 14.60 -15.98 9.37
N GLY A 20 15.76 -15.89 8.72
CA GLY A 20 16.34 -14.61 8.29
C GLY A 20 15.45 -13.85 7.30
N VAL A 21 14.85 -14.56 6.33
CA VAL A 21 13.90 -13.94 5.39
C VAL A 21 12.65 -13.44 6.12
N LEU A 22 12.06 -14.25 7.00
CA LEU A 22 10.88 -13.83 7.77
C LEU A 22 11.20 -12.62 8.68
N ALA A 23 12.32 -12.67 9.38
CA ALA A 23 12.77 -11.56 10.20
C ALA A 23 12.95 -10.27 9.38
N SER A 24 13.55 -10.35 8.20
CA SER A 24 13.72 -9.17 7.33
C SER A 24 12.39 -8.58 6.89
N MET A 25 11.38 -9.40 6.59
CA MET A 25 10.04 -8.93 6.23
C MET A 25 9.36 -8.18 7.39
N VAL A 26 9.48 -8.70 8.61
CA VAL A 26 8.93 -8.04 9.81
C VAL A 26 9.65 -6.72 10.07
N VAL A 27 10.99 -6.71 10.00
CA VAL A 27 11.79 -5.49 10.19
C VAL A 27 11.46 -4.43 9.14
N ASP A 28 11.40 -4.80 7.86
CA ASP A 28 11.03 -3.87 6.78
C ASP A 28 9.63 -3.27 7.01
N ARG A 29 8.67 -4.07 7.42
CA ARG A 29 7.30 -3.61 7.72
C ARG A 29 7.29 -2.66 8.93
N THR A 30 7.99 -3.01 10.01
CA THR A 30 8.08 -2.19 11.22
C THR A 30 8.77 -0.85 10.94
N LEU A 31 9.86 -0.86 10.18
CA LEU A 31 10.56 0.36 9.78
C LEU A 31 9.68 1.26 8.91
N LEU A 32 8.91 0.68 7.97
CA LEU A 32 7.97 1.42 7.16
C LEU A 32 6.89 2.09 8.01
N LEU A 33 6.29 1.38 8.95
CA LEU A 33 5.21 1.91 9.81
C LEU A 33 5.73 2.99 10.77
N ASN A 34 6.95 2.84 11.30
CA ASN A 34 7.50 3.77 12.29
C ASN A 34 8.18 5.00 11.67
N ASN A 35 8.93 4.80 10.59
CA ASN A 35 9.80 5.84 10.02
C ASN A 35 9.28 6.37 8.67
N GLY A 36 8.25 5.73 8.08
CA GLY A 36 7.66 6.17 6.83
C GLY A 36 7.03 7.55 6.95
N ARG A 37 7.11 8.32 5.87
CA ARG A 37 6.40 9.59 5.76
C ARG A 37 4.90 9.34 5.82
N GLU A 38 4.21 10.01 6.73
CA GLU A 38 2.76 9.84 6.91
C GLU A 38 1.98 10.75 5.98
N ILE A 39 1.00 10.19 5.28
CA ILE A 39 0.01 10.89 4.47
C ILE A 39 -1.38 10.38 4.81
N THR A 40 -2.39 11.22 4.62
CA THR A 40 -3.80 10.85 4.82
C THR A 40 -4.50 10.84 3.47
N LEU A 41 -5.14 9.70 3.13
CA LEU A 41 -5.88 9.51 1.89
C LEU A 41 -7.36 9.31 2.20
N PRO A 42 -8.26 10.17 1.68
CA PRO A 42 -9.70 9.95 1.79
C PRO A 42 -10.10 8.63 1.14
N ILE A 43 -10.92 7.85 1.84
CA ILE A 43 -11.47 6.60 1.35
C ILE A 43 -12.71 6.89 0.52
N VAL A 44 -12.79 6.29 -0.66
CA VAL A 44 -13.96 6.34 -1.51
C VAL A 44 -14.68 4.99 -1.52
N PRO A 45 -16.02 4.97 -1.63
CA PRO A 45 -16.77 3.73 -1.67
C PRO A 45 -16.33 2.87 -2.86
N VAL A 46 -16.15 1.58 -2.61
CA VAL A 46 -15.91 0.57 -3.65
C VAL A 46 -17.10 -0.37 -3.62
N ASP A 47 -17.63 -0.74 -4.80
CA ASP A 47 -18.67 -1.76 -4.89
C ASP A 47 -18.06 -3.13 -4.52
N PRO A 48 -18.43 -3.72 -3.37
CA PRO A 48 -17.86 -4.99 -2.94
C PRO A 48 -18.54 -6.12 -3.71
N ARG A 49 -17.94 -6.55 -4.83
CA ARG A 49 -18.44 -7.73 -5.57
C ARG A 49 -18.01 -9.07 -4.96
N ASP A 50 -17.22 -9.07 -3.89
CA ASP A 50 -16.72 -10.28 -3.21
C ASP A 50 -17.16 -10.32 -1.74
N LEU A 51 -18.34 -10.87 -1.48
CA LEU A 51 -18.95 -11.05 -0.16
C LEU A 51 -18.37 -12.21 0.68
N PHE A 52 -17.36 -12.97 0.18
CA PHE A 52 -17.04 -14.28 0.74
C PHE A 52 -15.59 -14.50 1.19
N ARG A 53 -14.76 -13.44 1.34
CA ARG A 53 -13.38 -13.63 1.76
C ARG A 53 -13.03 -12.86 3.03
N GLY A 54 -13.41 -13.40 4.18
CA GLY A 54 -12.86 -12.97 5.47
C GLY A 54 -13.20 -11.51 5.84
N GLU A 55 -12.86 -11.11 7.03
CA GLU A 55 -13.19 -9.81 7.60
C GLU A 55 -12.16 -8.74 7.23
N TYR A 56 -12.05 -8.46 5.93
CA TYR A 56 -11.32 -7.29 5.48
C TYR A 56 -12.22 -6.35 4.69
N VAL A 57 -12.05 -5.06 4.91
CA VAL A 57 -12.73 -4.01 4.17
C VAL A 57 -11.89 -3.63 2.96
N ARG A 58 -12.50 -3.58 1.77
CA ARG A 58 -11.87 -3.04 0.58
C ARG A 58 -11.91 -1.52 0.60
N LEU A 59 -10.74 -0.93 0.50
CA LEU A 59 -10.57 0.52 0.49
C LEU A 59 -10.29 0.99 -0.94
N GLY A 60 -11.04 1.98 -1.38
CA GLY A 60 -10.78 2.70 -2.63
C GLY A 60 -10.21 4.07 -2.33
N TYR A 61 -9.42 4.57 -3.26
CA TYR A 61 -8.84 5.92 -3.19
C TYR A 61 -8.98 6.62 -4.52
N ASN A 62 -9.16 7.95 -4.52
CA ASN A 62 -9.20 8.72 -5.76
C ASN A 62 -7.92 8.56 -6.60
N ILE A 63 -6.79 8.31 -5.94
CA ILE A 63 -5.50 8.06 -6.58
C ILE A 63 -5.41 6.69 -7.28
N ASN A 64 -6.37 5.78 -7.10
CA ASN A 64 -6.38 4.50 -7.80
C ASN A 64 -6.67 4.64 -9.31
N THR A 65 -7.18 5.79 -9.75
CA THR A 65 -7.36 6.10 -11.17
C THR A 65 -6.34 7.14 -11.59
N VAL A 66 -5.41 6.75 -12.45
CA VAL A 66 -4.30 7.60 -12.88
C VAL A 66 -4.45 7.93 -14.37
N PRO A 67 -4.59 9.23 -14.74
CA PRO A 67 -4.68 9.63 -16.13
C PRO A 67 -3.43 9.25 -16.95
N ALA A 68 -3.64 8.72 -18.16
CA ALA A 68 -2.57 8.28 -19.03
C ALA A 68 -1.59 9.40 -19.42
N MET A 69 -2.09 10.65 -19.49
CA MET A 69 -1.29 11.83 -19.83
C MET A 69 -0.17 12.14 -18.81
N LEU A 70 -0.25 11.58 -17.61
CA LEU A 70 0.76 11.77 -16.56
C LEU A 70 1.99 10.87 -16.75
N LEU A 71 1.94 9.94 -17.73
CA LEU A 71 3.04 9.03 -18.00
C LEU A 71 4.23 9.79 -18.63
N VAL A 72 5.38 9.64 -18.00
CA VAL A 72 6.66 10.15 -18.51
C VAL A 72 7.55 8.97 -18.88
N GLY A 73 7.90 8.89 -20.17
CA GLY A 73 8.72 7.81 -20.74
C GLY A 73 7.90 6.63 -21.27
N PRO A 74 8.54 5.47 -21.49
CA PRO A 74 7.87 4.29 -22.03
C PRO A 74 6.87 3.72 -21.03
N PRO A 75 5.73 3.16 -21.50
CA PRO A 75 4.75 2.56 -20.63
C PRO A 75 5.32 1.36 -19.86
N PRO A 76 4.97 1.20 -18.58
CA PRO A 76 5.41 0.05 -17.80
C PRO A 76 4.85 -1.25 -18.40
N ALA A 77 5.64 -2.31 -18.35
CA ALA A 77 5.19 -3.63 -18.75
C ALA A 77 4.02 -4.11 -17.87
N ARG A 78 3.22 -5.02 -18.41
CA ARG A 78 2.10 -5.62 -17.66
C ARG A 78 2.60 -6.21 -16.34
N ASN A 79 1.90 -5.92 -15.25
CA ASN A 79 2.24 -6.32 -13.88
C ASN A 79 3.60 -5.83 -13.35
N ALA A 80 4.36 -5.05 -14.13
CA ALA A 80 5.56 -4.42 -13.62
C ALA A 80 5.22 -3.36 -12.55
N ALA A 81 6.13 -3.18 -11.61
CA ALA A 81 6.05 -2.07 -10.68
C ALA A 81 6.44 -0.78 -11.41
N PHE A 82 5.75 0.30 -11.09
CA PHE A 82 6.04 1.65 -11.54
C PHE A 82 5.74 2.64 -10.40
N TYR A 83 5.97 3.91 -10.62
CA TYR A 83 5.89 4.91 -9.57
C TYR A 83 4.92 6.02 -9.95
N VAL A 84 4.07 6.39 -9.00
CA VAL A 84 3.13 7.50 -9.12
C VAL A 84 3.55 8.57 -8.12
N THR A 85 3.88 9.75 -8.63
CA THR A 85 4.13 10.92 -7.79
C THR A 85 2.80 11.59 -7.49
N LEU A 86 2.50 11.75 -6.22
CA LEU A 86 1.36 12.51 -5.72
C LEU A 86 1.83 13.87 -5.25
N GLU A 87 1.02 14.88 -5.47
CA GLU A 87 1.21 16.24 -4.97
C GLU A 87 0.07 16.62 -4.03
N LYS A 88 0.43 17.27 -2.93
CA LYS A 88 -0.53 17.77 -1.96
C LYS A 88 -1.27 18.96 -2.54
N ASN A 89 -2.60 18.90 -2.59
CA ASN A 89 -3.43 20.01 -3.05
C ASN A 89 -3.72 21.00 -1.91
N PRO A 90 -4.17 22.23 -2.21
CA PRO A 90 -4.48 23.26 -1.20
C PRO A 90 -5.55 22.84 -0.18
N GLN A 91 -6.40 21.87 -0.53
CA GLN A 91 -7.44 21.34 0.34
C GLN A 91 -6.92 20.18 1.24
N GLY A 92 -5.61 19.92 1.22
CA GLY A 92 -4.96 18.88 2.04
C GLY A 92 -5.05 17.46 1.48
N GLY A 93 -5.70 17.26 0.34
CA GLY A 93 -5.75 15.99 -0.37
C GLY A 93 -4.48 15.72 -1.20
N TRP A 94 -4.42 14.55 -1.83
CA TRP A 94 -3.32 14.12 -2.69
C TRP A 94 -3.82 13.81 -4.09
N THR A 95 -3.11 14.31 -5.11
CA THR A 95 -3.48 14.14 -6.51
C THR A 95 -2.30 13.58 -7.30
N PRO A 96 -2.49 12.57 -8.17
CA PRO A 96 -1.45 12.10 -9.07
C PRO A 96 -1.01 13.21 -10.04
N VAL A 97 0.30 13.46 -10.14
CA VAL A 97 0.87 14.48 -11.04
C VAL A 97 1.89 13.91 -12.03
N LYS A 98 2.41 12.71 -11.77
CA LYS A 98 3.40 12.07 -12.65
C LYS A 98 3.39 10.56 -12.49
N VAL A 99 3.62 9.86 -13.59
CA VAL A 99 3.86 8.40 -13.60
C VAL A 99 5.19 8.13 -14.27
N SER A 100 6.03 7.26 -13.69
CA SER A 100 7.33 6.89 -14.24
C SER A 100 7.65 5.41 -14.00
N ALA A 101 8.34 4.76 -14.93
CA ALA A 101 8.77 3.37 -14.80
C ALA A 101 9.85 3.20 -13.72
N ALA A 102 10.73 4.19 -13.57
CA ALA A 102 11.78 4.21 -12.55
C ALA A 102 11.40 5.14 -11.39
N MET A 103 11.92 4.83 -10.20
CA MET A 103 11.77 5.66 -9.01
C MET A 103 12.34 7.06 -9.26
N PRO A 104 11.51 8.13 -9.26
CA PRO A 104 12.01 9.48 -9.39
C PRO A 104 12.69 9.93 -8.09
N ARG A 105 13.72 10.78 -8.23
CA ARG A 105 14.24 11.53 -7.07
C ARG A 105 13.28 12.69 -6.82
N GLU A 106 12.60 12.65 -5.70
CA GLU A 106 11.67 13.71 -5.31
C GLU A 106 12.22 14.41 -4.06
N THR A 107 12.38 15.71 -4.14
CA THR A 107 12.90 16.57 -3.06
C THR A 107 11.85 17.56 -2.55
N ASN A 108 10.72 17.68 -3.26
CA ASN A 108 9.66 18.59 -2.84
C ASN A 108 8.90 17.97 -1.65
N PRO A 109 8.81 18.69 -0.50
CA PRO A 109 8.10 18.21 0.67
C PRO A 109 6.57 18.05 0.44
N ASP A 110 5.99 18.72 -0.56
CA ASP A 110 4.58 18.57 -0.91
C ASP A 110 4.31 17.42 -1.89
N ARG A 111 5.32 16.64 -2.23
CA ARG A 111 5.19 15.47 -3.09
C ARG A 111 5.58 14.20 -2.38
N VAL A 112 4.91 13.11 -2.73
CA VAL A 112 5.23 11.76 -2.27
C VAL A 112 5.18 10.80 -3.45
N VAL A 113 6.07 9.83 -3.47
CA VAL A 113 6.14 8.82 -4.54
C VAL A 113 5.62 7.51 -4.00
N LEU A 114 4.63 6.93 -4.67
CA LEU A 114 4.07 5.62 -4.35
C LEU A 114 4.42 4.60 -5.43
N LYS A 115 4.84 3.43 -5.01
CA LYS A 115 5.04 2.27 -5.88
C LYS A 115 3.69 1.65 -6.20
N ALA A 116 3.40 1.52 -7.49
CA ALA A 116 2.12 1.05 -8.00
C ALA A 116 2.28 -0.16 -8.92
N ARG A 117 1.17 -0.88 -9.12
CA ARG A 117 1.03 -1.94 -10.13
C ARG A 117 -0.28 -1.78 -10.86
N SER A 118 -0.32 -2.21 -12.14
CA SER A 118 -1.55 -2.28 -12.91
C SER A 118 -1.71 -3.67 -13.53
N ARG A 119 -2.94 -4.17 -13.55
CA ARG A 119 -3.29 -5.41 -14.23
C ARG A 119 -3.31 -5.27 -15.75
N PHE A 120 -3.55 -4.06 -16.25
CA PHE A 120 -3.72 -3.77 -17.68
C PHE A 120 -2.56 -2.91 -18.17
N PRO A 121 -2.17 -3.05 -19.45
CA PRO A 121 -1.16 -2.17 -20.03
C PRO A 121 -1.63 -0.71 -20.01
N PHE A 122 -0.71 0.20 -19.68
CA PHE A 122 -0.92 1.61 -19.94
C PHE A 122 -1.06 1.82 -21.47
N PRO A 123 -2.04 2.64 -22.00
CA PRO A 123 -2.47 3.93 -21.44
C PRO A 123 -3.98 4.14 -21.31
N SER A 124 -4.81 3.18 -21.11
CA SER A 124 -6.24 3.44 -21.06
C SER A 124 -6.76 3.51 -19.62
N GLY A 125 -6.97 4.73 -19.07
CA GLY A 125 -7.71 5.02 -17.84
C GLY A 125 -7.38 4.07 -16.69
N THR A 126 -6.12 3.96 -16.31
CA THR A 126 -5.62 2.77 -15.68
C THR A 126 -5.91 2.76 -14.20
N ARG A 127 -6.69 1.80 -13.76
CA ARG A 127 -6.81 1.50 -12.34
C ARG A 127 -5.51 0.86 -11.86
N VAL A 128 -4.88 1.51 -10.88
CA VAL A 128 -3.62 1.07 -10.25
C VAL A 128 -3.87 0.63 -8.81
N THR A 129 -2.99 -0.20 -8.30
CA THR A 129 -2.98 -0.66 -6.91
C THR A 129 -1.65 -0.31 -6.26
N TYR A 130 -1.70 0.09 -5.00
CA TYR A 130 -0.54 0.48 -4.20
C TYR A 130 -0.23 -0.52 -3.07
N GLY A 131 -1.07 -1.56 -2.90
CA GLY A 131 -0.96 -2.53 -1.81
C GLY A 131 -1.61 -2.06 -0.49
N ILE A 132 -2.39 -0.98 -0.54
CA ILE A 132 -3.13 -0.40 0.59
C ILE A 132 -4.65 -0.49 0.42
N GLU A 133 -5.13 -1.32 -0.52
CA GLU A 133 -6.55 -1.43 -0.87
C GLU A 133 -7.31 -2.44 0.00
N SER A 134 -6.67 -3.02 1.01
CA SER A 134 -7.31 -3.97 1.93
C SER A 134 -6.88 -3.68 3.35
N TYR A 135 -7.84 -3.65 4.27
CA TYR A 135 -7.59 -3.48 5.69
C TYR A 135 -8.36 -4.53 6.48
N PHE A 136 -7.66 -5.25 7.36
CA PHE A 136 -8.27 -6.24 8.24
C PHE A 136 -8.92 -5.53 9.42
N VAL A 137 -10.14 -5.92 9.73
CA VAL A 137 -10.90 -5.35 10.83
C VAL A 137 -11.43 -6.47 11.74
N PRO A 138 -11.68 -6.19 13.03
CA PRO A 138 -12.31 -7.16 13.91
C PRO A 138 -13.68 -7.61 13.41
N GLU A 139 -14.05 -8.84 13.75
CA GLU A 139 -15.33 -9.46 13.38
C GLU A 139 -16.51 -8.56 13.68
N GLY A 140 -17.44 -8.44 12.71
CA GLY A 140 -18.65 -7.63 12.84
C GLY A 140 -18.48 -6.13 12.55
N GLN A 141 -17.28 -5.61 12.34
CA GLN A 141 -17.06 -4.18 12.08
C GLN A 141 -17.16 -3.80 10.59
N GLY A 142 -17.10 -4.76 9.69
CA GLY A 142 -17.02 -4.52 8.24
C GLY A 142 -18.16 -3.65 7.71
N ARG A 143 -19.44 -3.97 8.04
CA ARG A 143 -20.61 -3.21 7.58
C ARG A 143 -20.58 -1.76 8.03
N ARG A 144 -20.27 -1.52 9.30
CA ARG A 144 -20.18 -0.16 9.84
C ARG A 144 -19.13 0.69 9.08
N LEU A 145 -18.00 0.11 8.77
CA LEU A 145 -16.94 0.80 8.05
C LEU A 145 -17.32 1.04 6.58
N GLU A 146 -18.01 0.11 5.94
CA GLU A 146 -18.54 0.31 4.59
C GLU A 146 -19.55 1.46 4.53
N ASP A 147 -20.45 1.57 5.50
CA ASP A 147 -21.42 2.66 5.57
C ASP A 147 -20.72 4.01 5.77
N LEU A 148 -19.74 4.07 6.69
CA LEU A 148 -18.92 5.27 6.91
C LEU A 148 -18.10 5.66 5.66
N ALA A 149 -17.61 4.68 4.90
CA ALA A 149 -16.93 4.93 3.62
C ALA A 149 -17.89 5.51 2.57
N ARG A 150 -19.14 5.00 2.49
CA ARG A 150 -20.19 5.56 1.61
C ARG A 150 -20.53 7.01 1.97
N GLU A 151 -20.54 7.33 3.26
CA GLU A 151 -20.75 8.68 3.76
C GLU A 151 -19.53 9.59 3.60
N LYS A 152 -18.40 9.08 3.05
CA LYS A 152 -17.12 9.81 2.89
C LYS A 152 -16.54 10.36 4.20
N ARG A 153 -16.79 9.68 5.30
CA ARG A 153 -16.35 10.04 6.65
C ARG A 153 -15.06 9.34 7.06
N MET A 154 -14.46 8.59 6.12
CA MET A 154 -13.26 7.80 6.41
C MET A 154 -12.06 8.26 5.59
N ALA A 155 -10.90 8.18 6.22
CA ALA A 155 -9.61 8.31 5.58
C ALA A 155 -8.65 7.25 6.13
N ALA A 156 -7.64 6.90 5.34
CA ALA A 156 -6.55 6.03 5.77
C ALA A 156 -5.29 6.84 6.03
N ARG A 157 -4.64 6.61 7.16
CA ARG A 157 -3.28 7.06 7.45
C ARG A 157 -2.32 6.06 6.82
N ILE A 158 -1.48 6.53 5.93
CA ILE A 158 -0.55 5.71 5.14
C ILE A 158 0.88 6.12 5.48
N ALA A 159 1.73 5.16 5.84
CA ALA A 159 3.17 5.34 5.92
C ALA A 159 3.79 5.01 4.55
N VAL A 160 4.71 5.84 4.08
CA VAL A 160 5.42 5.68 2.81
C VAL A 160 6.93 5.75 3.04
N ASP A 161 7.67 4.74 2.59
CA ASP A 161 9.13 4.72 2.69
C ASP A 161 9.82 5.45 1.53
N GLY A 162 11.14 5.64 1.64
CA GLY A 162 11.96 6.24 0.58
C GLY A 162 12.05 5.41 -0.71
N ARG A 163 11.51 4.19 -0.75
CA ARG A 163 11.42 3.32 -1.93
C ARG A 163 10.04 3.34 -2.57
N GLY A 164 9.11 4.12 -2.01
CA GLY A 164 7.72 4.24 -2.46
C GLY A 164 6.81 3.11 -1.99
N ASN A 165 7.26 2.20 -1.14
CA ASN A 165 6.37 1.22 -0.55
C ASN A 165 5.43 1.91 0.44
N ALA A 166 4.17 1.49 0.44
CA ALA A 166 3.13 2.08 1.28
C ALA A 166 2.52 1.03 2.20
N ALA A 167 2.10 1.47 3.38
CA ALA A 167 1.40 0.65 4.35
C ALA A 167 0.31 1.45 5.06
N ILE A 168 -0.83 0.84 5.34
CA ILE A 168 -1.85 1.45 6.17
C ILE A 168 -1.34 1.43 7.61
N LYS A 169 -1.32 2.60 8.25
CA LYS A 169 -0.98 2.78 9.65
C LYS A 169 -2.22 2.75 10.54
N GLY A 170 -3.34 3.15 9.97
CA GLY A 170 -4.61 3.16 10.66
C GLY A 170 -5.72 3.82 9.86
N LEU A 171 -6.94 3.80 10.40
CA LEU A 171 -8.10 4.46 9.84
C LEU A 171 -8.50 5.66 10.70
N VAL A 172 -8.95 6.70 10.03
CA VAL A 172 -9.48 7.93 10.62
C VAL A 172 -10.96 8.02 10.27
N ILE A 173 -11.80 8.23 11.27
CA ILE A 173 -13.25 8.41 11.11
C ILE A 173 -13.60 9.78 11.70
N ASP A 174 -14.26 10.63 10.92
CA ASP A 174 -14.60 12.01 11.29
C ASP A 174 -13.40 12.83 11.81
N GLY A 175 -12.21 12.60 11.22
CA GLY A 175 -10.98 13.26 11.64
C GLY A 175 -10.30 12.68 12.87
N VAL A 176 -10.88 11.65 13.51
CA VAL A 176 -10.33 11.01 14.71
C VAL A 176 -9.73 9.65 14.37
N PRO A 177 -8.46 9.36 14.72
CA PRO A 177 -7.87 8.03 14.59
C PRO A 177 -8.65 7.02 15.45
N GLN A 178 -9.15 5.94 14.83
CA GLN A 178 -9.95 4.93 15.54
C GLN A 178 -9.36 3.53 15.48
N TYR A 179 -8.67 3.20 14.40
CA TYR A 179 -8.04 1.91 14.20
C TYR A 179 -6.58 2.14 13.89
N GLU A 180 -5.70 1.49 14.62
CA GLU A 180 -4.27 1.50 14.37
C GLU A 180 -3.81 0.08 14.06
N GLU A 181 -2.93 -0.05 13.06
CA GLU A 181 -2.30 -1.32 12.72
C GLU A 181 -1.40 -1.71 13.89
N PRO A 182 -1.60 -2.90 14.52
CA PRO A 182 -0.68 -3.36 15.54
C PRO A 182 0.70 -3.58 14.91
N LEU A 183 1.74 -3.19 15.64
CA LEU A 183 3.12 -3.34 15.16
C LEU A 183 3.60 -4.80 15.22
N PHE A 184 2.88 -5.67 15.96
CA PHE A 184 3.11 -7.12 16.10
C PHE A 184 1.81 -7.83 16.45
#